data_0e130edbccf2d3b61108cafd09e399eb
#
_entry.id   0e130edbccf2d3b61108cafd09e399eb
#
_cell.length_a   1.000
_cell.length_b   1.000
_cell.length_c   1.000
_cell.angle_alpha   90.00
_cell.angle_beta   90.00
_cell.angle_gamma   90.00
#
_symmetry.space_group_name_H-M   'P 1'
#
loop_
_entity.id
_entity.type
_entity.pdbx_description
1 polymer ?
#
loop_
_entity_poly.entity_id
_entity_poly.type
_entity_poly.pdbx_seq_one_letter_code
_entity_poly.pdbx_strand_id
1 'polypeptide(L)'
;MSEIAHLHARQILDSIGNPTIEVDVFTEDWAFGRAAVPSGASTVIHEAIELRDGDKSNFLGKSVMKAVANVNTTIADEIIGEDVFEQVHVDRKMIMLDGTENKSVLGANAMLAVSLAIAHAAAEESGQPLFRYLGGVNACTLPIPMMNIINGGSHADNSIDFQEFMIMPTGADTFSEALQMGVETFHHLKKVLSSKGYSTNVGYEGGFAPNIKSNEEAIETVLQAIESAGYRPGEDIYIAMDAATSEFYNKETGLYTFSKSDGRELTSEQMADYWKNWTNKYPILSIEDGLDEYDWSGWKYLTDQIGDKIQLVGDDLFVTNVKRLQRGIDEGIANSILVKVNKIGTLTETIDSINLATQNSYTNIISHRSGETEDATIADLAVAMNSGLIKTGSASRSDRMAKYNQLLRIEEELGHTAKYLGRSFKFL
;
A
#
# COMPACT_ATOMS: atom_id res chain seq x y z
N MET A 1 -13.32 -0.64 -31.59
CA MET A 1 -12.19 0.24 -31.34
C MET A 1 -12.78 1.54 -30.86
N SER A 2 -12.43 1.97 -29.69
CA SER A 2 -12.73 3.30 -29.17
C SER A 2 -11.41 4.00 -28.90
N GLU A 3 -11.13 5.06 -29.66
CA GLU A 3 -9.83 5.72 -29.60
C GLU A 3 -9.77 6.72 -28.44
N ILE A 4 -8.59 6.87 -27.87
CA ILE A 4 -8.31 7.94 -26.89
C ILE A 4 -8.36 9.27 -27.66
N ALA A 5 -9.38 10.08 -27.39
CA ALA A 5 -9.59 11.34 -28.09
C ALA A 5 -8.91 12.52 -27.42
N HIS A 6 -8.82 12.50 -26.10
CA HIS A 6 -8.26 13.63 -25.35
C HIS A 6 -7.67 13.21 -23.99
N LEU A 7 -6.52 13.79 -23.67
CA LEU A 7 -5.89 13.74 -22.34
C LEU A 7 -5.78 15.15 -21.76
N HIS A 8 -6.01 15.25 -20.46
CA HIS A 8 -5.75 16.49 -19.74
C HIS A 8 -5.23 16.22 -18.34
N ALA A 9 -4.02 16.67 -18.05
CA ALA A 9 -3.41 16.61 -16.74
C ALA A 9 -3.48 17.96 -16.01
N ARG A 10 -3.63 17.89 -14.69
CA ARG A 10 -3.53 19.03 -13.79
C ARG A 10 -2.79 18.68 -12.51
N GLN A 11 -2.26 19.71 -11.87
CA GLN A 11 -1.75 19.61 -10.51
C GLN A 11 -2.91 19.74 -9.53
N ILE A 12 -2.99 18.81 -8.58
CA ILE A 12 -3.89 18.87 -7.42
C ILE A 12 -3.08 18.73 -6.14
N LEU A 13 -3.71 18.74 -4.97
CA LEU A 13 -3.05 18.52 -3.68
C LEU A 13 -3.43 17.16 -3.11
N ASP A 14 -2.45 16.50 -2.51
CA ASP A 14 -2.64 15.25 -1.77
C ASP A 14 -3.10 15.52 -0.31
N SER A 15 -3.32 14.44 0.45
CA SER A 15 -3.84 14.47 1.83
C SER A 15 -2.95 15.16 2.85
N ILE A 16 -1.69 15.43 2.50
CA ILE A 16 -0.73 16.16 3.36
C ILE A 16 -0.38 17.55 2.80
N GLY A 17 -1.12 17.99 1.75
CA GLY A 17 -0.98 19.31 1.14
C GLY A 17 0.19 19.45 0.17
N ASN A 18 0.80 18.35 -0.27
CA ASN A 18 1.80 18.37 -1.34
C ASN A 18 1.14 18.26 -2.71
N PRO A 19 1.69 18.92 -3.74
CA PRO A 19 1.24 18.73 -5.11
C PRO A 19 1.36 17.28 -5.59
N THR A 20 0.35 16.84 -6.33
CA THR A 20 0.35 15.60 -7.09
C THR A 20 -0.37 15.80 -8.43
N ILE A 21 -0.40 14.77 -9.27
CA ILE A 21 -0.96 14.85 -10.61
C ILE A 21 -2.30 14.11 -10.68
N GLU A 22 -3.25 14.70 -11.41
CA GLU A 22 -4.51 14.09 -11.80
C GLU A 22 -4.66 14.18 -13.31
N VAL A 23 -5.13 13.10 -13.94
CA VAL A 23 -5.33 13.01 -15.38
C VAL A 23 -6.78 12.65 -15.70
N ASP A 24 -7.34 13.35 -16.68
CA ASP A 24 -8.59 13.02 -17.36
C ASP A 24 -8.30 12.43 -18.73
N VAL A 25 -9.00 11.36 -19.08
CA VAL A 25 -9.00 10.73 -20.40
C VAL A 25 -10.42 10.71 -20.93
N PHE A 26 -10.59 11.06 -22.19
CA PHE A 26 -11.86 10.92 -22.92
C PHE A 26 -11.64 10.08 -24.16
N THR A 27 -12.59 9.19 -24.44
CA THR A 27 -12.64 8.44 -25.69
C THR A 27 -13.44 9.21 -26.76
N GLU A 28 -13.40 8.75 -28.01
CA GLU A 28 -14.24 9.30 -29.10
C GLU A 28 -15.74 9.15 -28.81
N ASP A 29 -16.13 8.09 -28.10
CA ASP A 29 -17.52 7.83 -27.69
C ASP A 29 -17.90 8.48 -26.36
N TRP A 30 -17.05 9.39 -25.87
CA TRP A 30 -17.23 10.20 -24.65
C TRP A 30 -17.17 9.43 -23.32
N ALA A 31 -16.68 8.21 -23.32
CA ALA A 31 -16.34 7.58 -22.04
C ALA A 31 -15.22 8.37 -21.34
N PHE A 32 -15.34 8.45 -20.03
CA PHE A 32 -14.48 9.29 -19.20
C PHE A 32 -13.73 8.48 -18.16
N GLY A 33 -12.44 8.70 -18.06
CA GLY A 33 -11.61 8.15 -16.98
C GLY A 33 -10.82 9.24 -16.28
N ARG A 34 -10.79 9.20 -14.96
CA ARG A 34 -9.98 10.10 -14.12
C ARG A 34 -9.19 9.28 -13.14
N ALA A 35 -7.93 9.64 -12.93
CA ALA A 35 -7.09 9.08 -11.89
C ALA A 35 -6.17 10.14 -11.27
N ALA A 36 -6.01 10.06 -9.96
CA ALA A 36 -5.05 10.86 -9.21
C ALA A 36 -4.00 9.95 -8.56
N VAL A 37 -2.74 10.35 -8.62
CA VAL A 37 -1.62 9.53 -8.17
C VAL A 37 -1.27 9.84 -6.72
N PRO A 38 -1.04 8.83 -5.86
CA PRO A 38 -0.52 9.04 -4.52
C PRO A 38 0.96 9.43 -4.54
N SER A 39 1.44 10.02 -3.44
CA SER A 39 2.83 10.41 -3.26
C SER A 39 3.46 9.77 -2.02
N GLY A 40 4.74 9.41 -2.09
CA GLY A 40 5.49 8.90 -0.93
C GLY A 40 6.11 10.03 -0.10
N ALA A 41 6.13 9.87 1.21
CA ALA A 41 6.88 10.78 2.11
C ALA A 41 8.38 10.46 2.06
N SER A 42 8.75 9.19 1.94
CA SER A 42 10.11 8.69 1.72
C SER A 42 10.22 8.03 0.34
N THR A 43 11.38 8.13 -0.30
CA THR A 43 11.70 7.47 -1.57
C THR A 43 12.90 6.56 -1.38
N VAL A 44 12.80 5.32 -1.85
CA VAL A 44 13.88 4.34 -1.85
C VAL A 44 14.62 4.40 -3.19
N ILE A 45 15.90 4.03 -3.18
CA ILE A 45 16.79 4.15 -4.35
C ILE A 45 16.24 3.41 -5.59
N HIS A 46 15.50 2.33 -5.39
CA HIS A 46 14.99 1.47 -6.46
C HIS A 46 13.56 1.80 -6.92
N GLU A 47 12.92 2.81 -6.34
CA GLU A 47 11.59 3.27 -6.79
C GLU A 47 11.69 4.02 -8.12
N ALA A 48 10.62 3.95 -8.91
CA ALA A 48 10.47 4.81 -10.08
C ALA A 48 10.33 6.28 -9.63
N ILE A 49 10.89 7.19 -10.43
CA ILE A 49 11.02 8.61 -10.05
C ILE A 49 9.67 9.33 -10.10
N GLU A 50 9.26 9.86 -8.96
CA GLU A 50 8.22 10.86 -8.89
C GLU A 50 8.81 12.21 -9.35
N LEU A 51 8.46 12.64 -10.57
CA LEU A 51 9.03 13.85 -11.17
C LEU A 51 8.47 15.11 -10.49
N ARG A 52 9.35 15.86 -9.82
CA ARG A 52 9.07 17.13 -9.18
C ARG A 52 9.91 18.25 -9.80
N ASP A 53 9.38 19.48 -9.76
CA ASP A 53 10.01 20.60 -10.47
C ASP A 53 11.32 21.05 -9.82
N GLY A 54 11.46 20.88 -8.49
CA GLY A 54 12.67 21.27 -7.73
C GLY A 54 12.81 22.78 -7.50
N ASP A 55 11.91 23.60 -8.02
CA ASP A 55 11.90 25.03 -7.82
C ASP A 55 11.35 25.38 -6.43
N LYS A 56 12.22 25.76 -5.51
CA LYS A 56 11.86 26.08 -4.11
C LYS A 56 10.89 27.25 -3.94
N SER A 57 10.72 28.12 -4.97
CA SER A 57 9.75 29.20 -4.94
C SER A 57 8.30 28.72 -5.11
N ASN A 58 8.11 27.49 -5.63
CA ASN A 58 6.81 26.89 -5.87
C ASN A 58 6.65 25.62 -5.02
N PHE A 59 5.70 25.63 -4.07
CA PHE A 59 5.45 24.49 -3.17
C PHE A 59 6.72 23.91 -2.55
N LEU A 60 7.69 24.74 -2.18
CA LEU A 60 8.99 24.33 -1.60
C LEU A 60 9.78 23.34 -2.47
N GLY A 61 9.61 23.40 -3.78
CA GLY A 61 10.24 22.50 -4.74
C GLY A 61 9.43 21.24 -5.09
N LYS A 62 8.25 21.08 -4.48
CA LYS A 62 7.41 19.87 -4.64
C LYS A 62 6.36 19.96 -5.75
N SER A 63 6.29 21.07 -6.50
CA SER A 63 5.39 21.21 -7.65
C SER A 63 5.65 20.10 -8.68
N VAL A 64 4.61 19.71 -9.44
CA VAL A 64 4.65 18.64 -10.45
C VAL A 64 4.32 19.13 -11.86
N MET A 65 4.54 20.43 -12.12
CA MET A 65 4.17 21.02 -13.43
C MET A 65 4.97 20.47 -14.61
N LYS A 66 6.20 19.97 -14.40
CA LYS A 66 6.95 19.23 -15.44
C LYS A 66 6.24 17.93 -15.82
N ALA A 67 5.78 17.17 -14.82
CA ALA A 67 5.01 15.95 -15.05
C ALA A 67 3.69 16.26 -15.76
N VAL A 68 2.98 17.32 -15.34
CA VAL A 68 1.76 17.81 -16.02
C VAL A 68 2.03 18.18 -17.47
N ALA A 69 3.12 18.91 -17.74
CA ALA A 69 3.52 19.27 -19.11
C ALA A 69 3.82 18.02 -19.95
N ASN A 70 4.56 17.04 -19.39
CA ASN A 70 4.86 15.78 -20.08
C ASN A 70 3.59 15.04 -20.51
N VAL A 71 2.56 14.99 -19.67
CA VAL A 71 1.28 14.38 -20.03
C VAL A 71 0.57 15.15 -21.13
N ASN A 72 0.45 16.49 -20.97
CA ASN A 72 -0.33 17.34 -21.88
C ASN A 72 0.35 17.55 -23.24
N THR A 73 1.62 17.16 -23.41
CA THR A 73 2.37 17.27 -24.67
C THR A 73 2.92 15.91 -25.10
N THR A 74 4.08 15.53 -24.60
CA THR A 74 4.85 14.37 -25.05
C THR A 74 4.08 13.06 -25.01
N ILE A 75 3.37 12.77 -23.90
CA ILE A 75 2.57 11.56 -23.77
C ILE A 75 1.30 11.67 -24.63
N ALA A 76 0.61 12.81 -24.61
CA ALA A 76 -0.59 13.03 -25.39
C ALA A 76 -0.34 12.87 -26.90
N ASP A 77 0.76 13.46 -27.41
CA ASP A 77 1.14 13.35 -28.83
C ASP A 77 1.40 11.89 -29.27
N GLU A 78 1.78 11.02 -28.35
CA GLU A 78 2.11 9.63 -28.64
C GLU A 78 0.90 8.68 -28.50
N ILE A 79 -0.04 8.94 -27.57
CA ILE A 79 -1.11 7.97 -27.25
C ILE A 79 -2.52 8.39 -27.70
N ILE A 80 -2.76 9.65 -28.09
CA ILE A 80 -4.02 10.03 -28.71
C ILE A 80 -4.18 9.28 -30.03
N GLY A 81 -5.35 8.68 -30.26
CA GLY A 81 -5.65 7.80 -31.38
C GLY A 81 -5.40 6.31 -31.13
N GLU A 82 -4.78 5.94 -29.97
CA GLU A 82 -4.67 4.53 -29.59
C GLU A 82 -6.01 4.00 -29.05
N ASP A 83 -6.22 2.69 -29.20
CA ASP A 83 -7.42 2.03 -28.68
C ASP A 83 -7.37 1.99 -27.14
N VAL A 84 -8.39 2.52 -26.49
CA VAL A 84 -8.49 2.61 -25.02
C VAL A 84 -8.43 1.24 -24.33
N PHE A 85 -8.77 0.16 -25.03
CA PHE A 85 -8.74 -1.21 -24.51
C PHE A 85 -7.35 -1.86 -24.56
N GLU A 86 -6.39 -1.26 -25.25
CA GLU A 86 -5.04 -1.80 -25.43
C GLU A 86 -4.08 -1.32 -24.31
N GLN A 87 -4.49 -1.48 -23.04
CA GLN A 87 -3.75 -1.02 -21.84
C GLN A 87 -2.26 -1.38 -21.89
N VAL A 88 -1.94 -2.65 -22.16
CA VAL A 88 -0.56 -3.13 -22.18
C VAL A 88 0.25 -2.44 -23.28
N HIS A 89 -0.35 -2.21 -24.44
CA HIS A 89 0.28 -1.52 -25.56
C HIS A 89 0.60 -0.08 -25.19
N VAL A 90 -0.37 0.64 -24.65
CA VAL A 90 -0.21 2.06 -24.27
C VAL A 90 0.81 2.22 -23.14
N ASP A 91 0.77 1.38 -22.11
CA ASP A 91 1.75 1.41 -21.02
C ASP A 91 3.18 1.16 -21.55
N ARG A 92 3.35 0.18 -22.45
CA ARG A 92 4.66 -0.09 -23.09
C ARG A 92 5.12 1.04 -23.99
N LYS A 93 4.24 1.73 -24.71
CA LYS A 93 4.60 2.94 -25.47
C LYS A 93 5.16 4.01 -24.54
N MET A 94 4.51 4.29 -23.43
CA MET A 94 5.00 5.26 -22.45
C MET A 94 6.36 4.86 -21.85
N ILE A 95 6.56 3.57 -21.52
CA ILE A 95 7.84 3.06 -21.01
C ILE A 95 8.95 3.23 -22.03
N MET A 96 8.70 2.92 -23.32
CA MET A 96 9.68 3.13 -24.40
C MET A 96 9.95 4.61 -24.65
N LEU A 97 8.94 5.46 -24.53
CA LEU A 97 9.07 6.91 -24.69
C LEU A 97 9.94 7.54 -23.60
N ASP A 98 9.82 7.08 -22.34
CA ASP A 98 10.69 7.48 -21.25
C ASP A 98 12.12 6.97 -21.44
N GLY A 99 12.28 5.72 -21.84
CA GLY A 99 13.56 5.08 -22.20
C GLY A 99 14.51 4.85 -21.02
N THR A 100 14.12 5.18 -19.79
CA THR A 100 14.96 4.98 -18.58
C THR A 100 14.39 3.87 -17.69
N GLU A 101 15.25 3.19 -16.93
CA GLU A 101 14.81 2.10 -16.04
C GLU A 101 13.88 2.60 -14.91
N ASN A 102 14.12 3.82 -14.43
CA ASN A 102 13.41 4.41 -13.28
C ASN A 102 12.42 5.53 -13.66
N LYS A 103 12.07 5.65 -14.95
CA LYS A 103 11.09 6.64 -15.45
C LYS A 103 11.46 8.10 -15.13
N SER A 104 12.75 8.42 -15.20
CA SER A 104 13.27 9.74 -14.81
C SER A 104 13.04 10.86 -15.85
N VAL A 105 12.65 10.54 -17.06
CA VAL A 105 12.39 11.51 -18.15
C VAL A 105 10.97 12.05 -18.09
N LEU A 106 9.99 11.17 -18.13
CA LEU A 106 8.57 11.55 -18.09
C LEU A 106 8.04 11.70 -16.67
N GLY A 107 8.54 10.89 -15.76
CA GLY A 107 8.07 10.75 -14.38
C GLY A 107 7.08 9.60 -14.20
N ALA A 108 7.34 8.75 -13.20
CA ALA A 108 6.42 7.66 -12.87
C ALA A 108 5.02 8.16 -12.49
N ASN A 109 4.94 9.33 -11.84
CA ASN A 109 3.67 9.97 -11.50
C ASN A 109 2.87 10.37 -12.76
N ALA A 110 3.53 10.94 -13.78
CA ALA A 110 2.88 11.26 -15.06
C ALA A 110 2.37 10.00 -15.76
N MET A 111 3.21 8.99 -15.89
CA MET A 111 2.88 7.73 -16.57
C MET A 111 1.78 6.97 -15.87
N LEU A 112 1.86 6.86 -14.54
CA LEU A 112 0.84 6.16 -13.74
C LEU A 112 -0.52 6.84 -13.83
N ALA A 113 -0.58 8.17 -13.71
CA ALA A 113 -1.84 8.89 -13.80
C ALA A 113 -2.56 8.65 -15.13
N VAL A 114 -1.80 8.64 -16.23
CA VAL A 114 -2.32 8.31 -17.56
C VAL A 114 -2.78 6.85 -17.63
N SER A 115 -1.93 5.91 -17.20
CA SER A 115 -2.21 4.48 -17.20
C SER A 115 -3.51 4.13 -16.45
N LEU A 116 -3.70 4.68 -15.25
CA LEU A 116 -4.90 4.46 -14.46
C LEU A 116 -6.13 5.15 -15.06
N ALA A 117 -6.00 6.38 -15.57
CA ALA A 117 -7.11 7.10 -16.18
C ALA A 117 -7.62 6.38 -17.45
N ILE A 118 -6.72 5.78 -18.25
CA ILE A 118 -7.09 4.94 -19.40
C ILE A 118 -7.87 3.72 -18.93
N ALA A 119 -7.44 3.03 -17.87
CA ALA A 119 -8.18 1.89 -17.33
C ALA A 119 -9.60 2.26 -16.89
N HIS A 120 -9.78 3.42 -16.27
CA HIS A 120 -11.10 3.95 -15.90
C HIS A 120 -11.95 4.26 -17.14
N ALA A 121 -11.38 4.92 -18.17
CA ALA A 121 -12.08 5.22 -19.42
C ALA A 121 -12.51 3.94 -20.14
N ALA A 122 -11.64 2.94 -20.21
CA ALA A 122 -11.94 1.64 -20.82
C ALA A 122 -13.03 0.88 -20.07
N ALA A 123 -13.02 0.93 -18.74
CA ALA A 123 -14.06 0.33 -17.90
C ALA A 123 -15.42 0.97 -18.20
N GLU A 124 -15.49 2.31 -18.23
CA GLU A 124 -16.70 3.07 -18.59
C GLU A 124 -17.16 2.77 -20.01
N GLU A 125 -16.25 2.78 -20.98
CA GLU A 125 -16.53 2.46 -22.39
C GLU A 125 -17.15 1.06 -22.55
N SER A 126 -16.66 0.09 -21.74
CA SER A 126 -17.21 -1.27 -21.76
C SER A 126 -18.48 -1.45 -20.93
N GLY A 127 -18.95 -0.41 -20.23
CA GLY A 127 -20.10 -0.47 -19.33
C GLY A 127 -19.87 -1.36 -18.10
N GLN A 128 -18.62 -1.51 -17.65
CA GLN A 128 -18.26 -2.36 -16.52
C GLN A 128 -17.66 -1.51 -15.37
N PRO A 129 -17.88 -1.90 -14.10
CA PRO A 129 -17.12 -1.32 -13.01
C PRO A 129 -15.64 -1.72 -13.12
N LEU A 130 -14.73 -0.86 -12.63
CA LEU A 130 -13.30 -1.02 -12.85
C LEU A 130 -12.78 -2.37 -12.35
N PHE A 131 -13.19 -2.83 -11.16
CA PHE A 131 -12.74 -4.12 -10.64
C PHE A 131 -13.10 -5.30 -11.55
N ARG A 132 -14.26 -5.23 -12.22
CA ARG A 132 -14.74 -6.26 -13.15
C ARG A 132 -14.00 -6.19 -14.48
N TYR A 133 -13.78 -4.98 -14.97
CA TYR A 133 -13.03 -4.76 -16.21
C TYR A 133 -11.60 -5.29 -16.09
N LEU A 134 -10.90 -4.98 -14.97
CA LEU A 134 -9.54 -5.42 -14.76
C LEU A 134 -9.41 -6.91 -14.40
N GLY A 135 -10.33 -7.44 -13.59
CA GLY A 135 -10.21 -8.78 -13.01
C GLY A 135 -11.06 -9.86 -13.68
N GLY A 136 -11.94 -9.45 -14.60
CA GLY A 136 -12.81 -10.37 -15.34
C GLY A 136 -13.89 -11.00 -14.46
N VAL A 137 -14.43 -12.12 -14.94
CA VAL A 137 -15.63 -12.75 -14.36
C VAL A 137 -15.45 -13.31 -12.94
N ASN A 138 -14.23 -13.55 -12.51
CA ASN A 138 -13.93 -14.14 -11.21
C ASN A 138 -13.40 -13.11 -10.18
N ALA A 139 -13.47 -11.82 -10.46
CA ALA A 139 -13.14 -10.75 -9.53
C ALA A 139 -14.24 -10.64 -8.46
N CYS A 140 -14.09 -11.34 -7.32
CA CYS A 140 -15.13 -11.42 -6.30
C CYS A 140 -14.60 -11.54 -4.86
N THR A 141 -13.28 -11.52 -4.64
CA THR A 141 -12.68 -11.64 -3.31
C THR A 141 -12.46 -10.26 -2.69
N LEU A 142 -13.21 -9.96 -1.64
CA LEU A 142 -13.01 -8.76 -0.81
C LEU A 142 -11.78 -8.97 0.08
N PRO A 143 -10.89 -7.98 0.15
CA PRO A 143 -9.65 -8.10 0.91
C PRO A 143 -9.85 -7.93 2.42
N ILE A 144 -9.02 -8.59 3.22
CA ILE A 144 -8.85 -8.29 4.64
C ILE A 144 -8.23 -6.90 4.76
N PRO A 145 -8.85 -5.94 5.47
CA PRO A 145 -8.24 -4.65 5.73
C PRO A 145 -7.14 -4.79 6.80
N MET A 146 -5.93 -4.35 6.46
CA MET A 146 -4.83 -4.17 7.40
C MET A 146 -4.84 -2.71 7.84
N MET A 147 -5.47 -2.42 8.99
CA MET A 147 -5.78 -1.06 9.41
C MET A 147 -4.72 -0.53 10.38
N ASN A 148 -3.93 0.45 9.97
CA ASN A 148 -2.91 1.09 10.80
C ASN A 148 -3.57 1.96 11.88
N ILE A 149 -3.59 1.51 13.14
CA ILE A 149 -4.29 2.18 14.26
C ILE A 149 -3.36 2.88 15.27
N ILE A 150 -2.06 2.48 15.33
CA ILE A 150 -1.01 3.20 16.08
C ILE A 150 0.20 3.41 15.18
N ASN A 151 0.70 4.65 15.15
CA ASN A 151 1.88 5.06 14.41
C ASN A 151 3.08 5.26 15.34
N GLY A 152 4.26 4.89 14.86
CA GLY A 152 5.56 5.14 15.45
C GLY A 152 6.60 5.42 14.38
N GLY A 153 7.85 5.07 14.61
CA GLY A 153 8.93 5.21 13.64
C GLY A 153 9.00 6.62 13.05
N SER A 154 9.16 6.71 11.74
CA SER A 154 9.15 7.98 10.99
C SER A 154 7.75 8.59 10.85
N HIS A 155 6.68 7.82 11.11
CA HIS A 155 5.29 8.29 11.02
C HIS A 155 4.80 9.06 12.26
N ALA A 156 5.56 9.08 13.36
CA ALA A 156 5.19 9.80 14.58
C ALA A 156 6.41 10.28 15.38
N ASP A 157 6.28 11.45 15.98
CA ASP A 157 7.26 11.98 16.94
C ASP A 157 6.96 11.42 18.34
N ASN A 158 7.34 10.17 18.58
CA ASN A 158 7.14 9.43 19.81
C ASN A 158 8.30 8.45 20.07
N SER A 159 8.21 7.67 21.17
CA SER A 159 9.26 6.73 21.60
C SER A 159 9.08 5.31 21.07
N ILE A 160 8.40 5.13 19.95
CA ILE A 160 8.17 3.84 19.30
C ILE A 160 9.09 3.72 18.08
N ASP A 161 9.87 2.63 17.97
CA ASP A 161 10.78 2.42 16.84
C ASP A 161 10.02 1.90 15.59
N PHE A 162 9.07 0.98 15.79
CA PHE A 162 8.28 0.41 14.69
C PHE A 162 7.26 1.39 14.15
N GLN A 163 7.10 1.39 12.83
CA GLN A 163 6.36 2.41 12.12
C GLN A 163 4.84 2.29 12.25
N GLU A 164 4.31 1.05 12.17
CA GLU A 164 2.86 0.83 12.17
C GLU A 164 2.47 -0.41 12.96
N PHE A 165 1.40 -0.26 13.74
CA PHE A 165 0.70 -1.34 14.42
C PHE A 165 -0.69 -1.43 13.81
N MET A 166 -0.94 -2.51 13.06
CA MET A 166 -2.15 -2.73 12.30
C MET A 166 -3.01 -3.82 12.91
N ILE A 167 -4.31 -3.74 12.68
CA ILE A 167 -5.28 -4.81 12.99
C ILE A 167 -5.77 -5.47 11.72
N MET A 168 -6.02 -6.78 11.79
CA MET A 168 -6.54 -7.62 10.72
C MET A 168 -7.80 -8.35 11.21
N PRO A 169 -9.03 -7.90 10.85
CA PRO A 169 -10.28 -8.53 11.30
C PRO A 169 -10.57 -9.81 10.48
N THR A 170 -9.81 -10.86 10.68
CA THR A 170 -9.93 -12.12 9.94
C THR A 170 -11.11 -12.97 10.38
N GLY A 171 -11.67 -12.70 11.57
CA GLY A 171 -12.79 -13.44 12.13
C GLY A 171 -14.15 -13.11 11.54
N ALA A 172 -14.27 -12.05 10.75
CA ALA A 172 -15.48 -11.61 10.08
C ALA A 172 -15.90 -12.57 8.95
N ASP A 173 -17.18 -12.60 8.62
CA ASP A 173 -17.72 -13.37 7.51
C ASP A 173 -17.86 -12.52 6.22
N THR A 174 -17.94 -11.18 6.37
CA THR A 174 -18.09 -10.22 5.26
C THR A 174 -17.10 -9.07 5.41
N PHE A 175 -16.85 -8.34 4.32
CA PHE A 175 -16.00 -7.13 4.38
C PHE A 175 -16.65 -6.03 5.24
N SER A 176 -17.95 -5.84 5.12
CA SER A 176 -18.69 -4.86 5.94
C SER A 176 -18.59 -5.16 7.43
N GLU A 177 -18.67 -6.43 7.83
CA GLU A 177 -18.44 -6.84 9.22
C GLU A 177 -16.99 -6.61 9.65
N ALA A 178 -16.01 -6.95 8.80
CA ALA A 178 -14.60 -6.70 9.07
C ALA A 178 -14.30 -5.21 9.27
N LEU A 179 -14.88 -4.35 8.43
CA LEU A 179 -14.74 -2.90 8.56
C LEU A 179 -15.39 -2.40 9.86
N GLN A 180 -16.57 -2.91 10.23
CA GLN A 180 -17.20 -2.61 11.51
C GLN A 180 -16.30 -2.97 12.69
N MET A 181 -15.74 -4.18 12.71
CA MET A 181 -14.83 -4.64 13.77
C MET A 181 -13.60 -3.71 13.88
N GLY A 182 -13.04 -3.30 12.74
CA GLY A 182 -11.91 -2.36 12.70
C GLY A 182 -12.26 -0.98 13.24
N VAL A 183 -13.40 -0.41 12.83
CA VAL A 183 -13.87 0.91 13.28
C VAL A 183 -14.20 0.89 14.79
N GLU A 184 -14.86 -0.13 15.29
CA GLU A 184 -15.17 -0.27 16.72
C GLU A 184 -13.88 -0.39 17.54
N THR A 185 -12.92 -1.19 17.09
CA THR A 185 -11.60 -1.29 17.74
C THR A 185 -10.87 0.07 17.74
N PHE A 186 -10.89 0.80 16.64
CA PHE A 186 -10.32 2.15 16.55
C PHE A 186 -10.93 3.11 17.58
N HIS A 187 -12.26 3.14 17.72
CA HIS A 187 -12.94 3.99 18.70
C HIS A 187 -12.69 3.54 20.15
N HIS A 188 -12.55 2.23 20.40
CA HIS A 188 -12.16 1.73 21.72
C HIS A 188 -10.68 2.06 22.03
N LEU A 189 -9.78 1.99 21.05
CA LEU A 189 -8.39 2.44 21.21
C LEU A 189 -8.32 3.91 21.63
N LYS A 190 -9.14 4.78 21.01
CA LYS A 190 -9.24 6.18 21.42
C LYS A 190 -9.56 6.33 22.91
N LYS A 191 -10.53 5.55 23.40
CA LYS A 191 -10.92 5.55 24.83
C LYS A 191 -9.78 5.04 25.72
N VAL A 192 -9.12 3.95 25.33
CA VAL A 192 -7.99 3.36 26.07
C VAL A 192 -6.85 4.37 26.17
N LEU A 193 -6.44 4.99 25.06
CA LEU A 193 -5.39 6.00 25.03
C LEU A 193 -5.74 7.21 25.91
N SER A 194 -6.95 7.73 25.78
CA SER A 194 -7.43 8.87 26.59
C SER A 194 -7.44 8.54 28.09
N SER A 195 -7.84 7.33 28.47
CA SER A 195 -7.86 6.90 29.88
C SER A 195 -6.46 6.79 30.48
N LYS A 196 -5.44 6.52 29.67
CA LYS A 196 -4.02 6.48 30.05
C LYS A 196 -3.35 7.87 29.98
N GLY A 197 -4.08 8.90 29.57
CA GLY A 197 -3.55 10.27 29.42
C GLY A 197 -2.71 10.49 28.15
N TYR A 198 -2.80 9.59 27.16
CA TYR A 198 -2.12 9.73 25.88
C TYR A 198 -2.91 10.60 24.90
N SER A 199 -2.20 11.21 23.94
CA SER A 199 -2.81 11.94 22.83
C SER A 199 -3.64 11.00 21.96
N THR A 200 -4.76 11.52 21.49
CA THR A 200 -5.62 10.87 20.47
C THR A 200 -5.60 11.62 19.13
N ASN A 201 -4.57 12.42 18.89
CA ASN A 201 -4.30 13.01 17.58
C ASN A 201 -3.91 11.91 16.60
N VAL A 202 -4.30 12.10 15.34
CA VAL A 202 -4.02 11.13 14.27
C VAL A 202 -2.89 11.60 13.37
N GLY A 203 -2.12 10.64 12.86
CA GLY A 203 -1.08 10.86 11.86
C GLY A 203 -1.63 10.92 10.43
N TYR A 204 -0.73 10.93 9.46
CA TYR A 204 -1.05 11.06 8.03
C TYR A 204 -1.94 9.93 7.50
N GLU A 205 -1.87 8.74 8.09
CA GLU A 205 -2.64 7.57 7.68
C GLU A 205 -3.91 7.33 8.51
N GLY A 206 -4.25 8.28 9.38
CA GLY A 206 -5.47 8.26 10.18
C GLY A 206 -5.40 7.46 11.49
N GLY A 207 -4.31 6.74 11.75
CA GLY A 207 -4.04 6.08 13.03
C GLY A 207 -3.56 7.05 14.10
N PHE A 208 -3.69 6.70 15.38
CA PHE A 208 -3.24 7.53 16.49
C PHE A 208 -1.71 7.62 16.55
N ALA A 209 -1.19 8.74 17.03
CA ALA A 209 0.24 8.98 17.23
C ALA A 209 0.52 9.34 18.70
N PRO A 210 0.27 8.43 19.67
CA PRO A 210 0.47 8.69 21.08
C PRO A 210 1.95 8.61 21.42
N ASN A 211 2.40 9.36 22.44
CA ASN A 211 3.74 9.23 22.99
C ASN A 211 3.82 8.05 23.97
N ILE A 212 3.59 6.84 23.48
CA ILE A 212 3.75 5.58 24.20
C ILE A 212 5.24 5.30 24.40
N LYS A 213 5.60 4.62 25.50
CA LYS A 213 6.97 4.52 25.99
C LYS A 213 7.81 3.41 25.36
N SER A 214 7.16 2.39 24.78
CA SER A 214 7.85 1.23 24.19
C SER A 214 7.01 0.56 23.08
N ASN A 215 7.67 -0.23 22.25
CA ASN A 215 7.01 -1.05 21.25
C ASN A 215 6.06 -2.07 21.87
N GLU A 216 6.46 -2.65 23.02
CA GLU A 216 5.64 -3.60 23.78
C GLU A 216 4.36 -2.94 24.31
N GLU A 217 4.45 -1.73 24.89
CA GLU A 217 3.27 -1.01 25.37
C GLU A 217 2.32 -0.66 24.21
N ALA A 218 2.84 -0.38 23.03
CA ALA A 218 2.03 -0.09 21.85
C ALA A 218 1.17 -1.30 21.44
N ILE A 219 1.79 -2.47 21.25
CA ILE A 219 1.04 -3.68 20.86
C ILE A 219 0.07 -4.12 21.94
N GLU A 220 0.46 -4.06 23.23
CA GLU A 220 -0.41 -4.41 24.36
C GLU A 220 -1.60 -3.44 24.49
N THR A 221 -1.42 -2.17 24.12
CA THR A 221 -2.51 -1.18 24.07
C THR A 221 -3.50 -1.49 22.94
N VAL A 222 -3.00 -1.96 21.78
CA VAL A 222 -3.86 -2.44 20.69
C VAL A 222 -4.66 -3.66 21.12
N LEU A 223 -4.03 -4.65 21.77
CA LEU A 223 -4.72 -5.85 22.27
C LEU A 223 -5.82 -5.48 23.28
N GLN A 224 -5.51 -4.55 24.22
CA GLN A 224 -6.51 -4.04 25.15
C GLN A 224 -7.70 -3.36 24.44
N ALA A 225 -7.47 -2.66 23.33
CA ALA A 225 -8.52 -2.02 22.55
C ALA A 225 -9.42 -3.06 21.86
N ILE A 226 -8.83 -4.14 21.31
CA ILE A 226 -9.57 -5.25 20.70
C ILE A 226 -10.49 -5.90 21.73
N GLU A 227 -9.96 -6.25 22.90
CA GLU A 227 -10.76 -6.84 24.01
C GLU A 227 -11.85 -5.89 24.49
N SER A 228 -11.55 -4.59 24.64
CA SER A 228 -12.51 -3.56 25.05
C SER A 228 -13.63 -3.37 24.03
N ALA A 229 -13.38 -3.65 22.76
CA ALA A 229 -14.40 -3.64 21.71
C ALA A 229 -15.27 -4.92 21.69
N GLY A 230 -14.91 -5.92 22.52
CA GLY A 230 -15.66 -7.18 22.63
C GLY A 230 -15.18 -8.28 21.70
N TYR A 231 -14.03 -8.09 21.05
CA TYR A 231 -13.42 -9.06 20.13
C TYR A 231 -12.26 -9.81 20.81
N ARG A 232 -11.92 -10.97 20.28
CA ARG A 232 -10.87 -11.85 20.82
C ARG A 232 -9.59 -11.70 20.00
N PRO A 233 -8.50 -11.17 20.61
CA PRO A 233 -7.19 -11.15 19.95
C PRO A 233 -6.74 -12.58 19.60
N GLY A 234 -6.26 -12.77 18.37
CA GLY A 234 -5.80 -14.08 17.92
C GLY A 234 -6.90 -15.07 17.50
N GLU A 235 -8.17 -14.61 17.46
CA GLU A 235 -9.31 -15.38 16.94
C GLU A 235 -10.16 -14.53 15.98
N ASP A 236 -10.60 -13.37 16.44
CA ASP A 236 -11.45 -12.47 15.66
C ASP A 236 -10.63 -11.42 14.95
N ILE A 237 -9.62 -10.88 15.66
CA ILE A 237 -8.70 -9.85 15.14
C ILE A 237 -7.26 -10.24 15.47
N TYR A 238 -6.42 -10.22 14.44
CA TYR A 238 -4.97 -10.42 14.57
C TYR A 238 -4.22 -9.10 14.37
N ILE A 239 -2.91 -9.13 14.66
CA ILE A 239 -2.01 -7.98 14.50
C ILE A 239 -1.17 -8.15 13.24
N ALA A 240 -0.96 -7.04 12.54
CA ALA A 240 0.10 -6.91 11.55
C ALA A 240 1.03 -5.75 11.95
N MET A 241 2.29 -5.88 11.59
CA MET A 241 3.31 -4.89 11.88
C MET A 241 3.94 -4.38 10.59
N ASP A 242 4.22 -3.08 10.53
CA ASP A 242 5.22 -2.53 9.63
C ASP A 242 6.36 -2.00 10.48
N ALA A 243 7.49 -2.67 10.41
CA ALA A 243 8.65 -2.34 11.23
C ALA A 243 9.50 -1.24 10.62
N ALA A 244 9.51 -1.12 9.28
CA ALA A 244 10.34 -0.18 8.51
C ALA A 244 11.79 -0.15 9.02
N THR A 245 12.39 -1.32 9.21
CA THR A 245 13.67 -1.47 9.91
C THR A 245 14.85 -0.79 9.24
N SER A 246 14.75 -0.48 7.94
CA SER A 246 15.76 0.31 7.23
C SER A 246 15.96 1.70 7.82
N GLU A 247 14.94 2.27 8.50
CA GLU A 247 15.01 3.56 9.16
C GLU A 247 15.95 3.58 10.40
N PHE A 248 16.18 2.42 11.01
CA PHE A 248 17.07 2.29 12.18
C PHE A 248 18.18 1.25 11.99
N TYR A 249 18.45 0.85 10.75
CA TYR A 249 19.61 0.04 10.39
C TYR A 249 20.82 0.91 10.10
N ASN A 250 21.91 0.63 10.80
CA ASN A 250 23.19 1.31 10.58
C ASN A 250 24.04 0.52 9.58
N LYS A 251 24.17 1.04 8.35
CA LYS A 251 24.91 0.38 7.24
C LYS A 251 26.42 0.22 7.51
N GLU A 252 27.00 1.06 8.39
CA GLU A 252 28.44 0.99 8.73
C GLU A 252 28.74 -0.13 9.73
N THR A 253 27.86 -0.30 10.71
CA THR A 253 28.03 -1.30 11.78
C THR A 253 27.33 -2.62 11.49
N GLY A 254 26.34 -2.63 10.59
CA GLY A 254 25.48 -3.78 10.32
C GLY A 254 24.49 -4.09 11.46
N LEU A 255 24.16 -3.09 12.29
CA LEU A 255 23.32 -3.26 13.46
C LEU A 255 21.99 -2.51 13.32
N TYR A 256 20.94 -3.08 13.89
CA TYR A 256 19.64 -2.47 14.09
C TYR A 256 19.61 -1.79 15.46
N THR A 257 19.45 -0.47 15.50
CA THR A 257 19.52 0.33 16.74
C THR A 257 18.16 0.91 17.09
N PHE A 258 17.59 0.47 18.21
CA PHE A 258 16.28 0.96 18.70
C PHE A 258 16.45 2.34 19.36
N SER A 259 16.76 3.35 18.56
CA SER A 259 17.20 4.67 19.03
C SER A 259 16.09 5.49 19.69
N LYS A 260 14.82 5.20 19.38
CA LYS A 260 13.66 5.92 19.94
C LYS A 260 13.21 5.34 21.28
N SER A 261 13.45 4.05 21.53
CA SER A 261 13.04 3.38 22.77
C SER A 261 14.20 3.16 23.75
N ASP A 262 14.85 2.02 23.76
CA ASP A 262 15.79 1.62 24.82
C ASP A 262 17.27 1.63 24.37
N GLY A 263 17.56 1.94 23.13
CA GLY A 263 18.91 2.04 22.59
C GLY A 263 19.62 0.71 22.37
N ARG A 264 18.89 -0.42 22.43
CA ARG A 264 19.51 -1.73 22.14
C ARG A 264 20.00 -1.81 20.70
N GLU A 265 21.05 -2.58 20.50
CA GLU A 265 21.62 -2.86 19.19
C GLU A 265 21.54 -4.37 18.92
N LEU A 266 21.03 -4.75 17.75
CA LEU A 266 20.82 -6.13 17.36
C LEU A 266 21.50 -6.42 16.01
N THR A 267 22.14 -7.59 15.89
CA THR A 267 22.54 -8.12 14.59
C THR A 267 21.31 -8.59 13.79
N SER A 268 21.46 -8.90 12.52
CA SER A 268 20.40 -9.45 11.66
C SER A 268 19.76 -10.70 12.27
N GLU A 269 20.57 -11.63 12.78
CA GLU A 269 20.07 -12.86 13.40
C GLU A 269 19.32 -12.57 14.72
N GLN A 270 19.84 -11.65 15.54
CA GLN A 270 19.17 -11.24 16.77
C GLN A 270 17.85 -10.50 16.50
N MET A 271 17.79 -9.72 15.40
CA MET A 271 16.55 -9.07 15.00
C MET A 271 15.51 -10.09 14.50
N ALA A 272 15.94 -11.11 13.77
CA ALA A 272 15.06 -12.22 13.37
C ALA A 272 14.56 -13.01 14.59
N ASP A 273 15.43 -13.29 15.58
CA ASP A 273 15.05 -13.92 16.83
C ASP A 273 14.09 -13.05 17.67
N TYR A 274 14.23 -11.73 17.61
CA TYR A 274 13.30 -10.79 18.21
C TYR A 274 11.90 -10.96 17.62
N TRP A 275 11.76 -11.02 16.30
CA TRP A 275 10.48 -11.27 15.62
C TRP A 275 9.91 -12.63 15.96
N LYS A 276 10.74 -13.68 15.99
CA LYS A 276 10.31 -15.03 16.41
C LYS A 276 9.74 -15.02 17.82
N ASN A 277 10.35 -14.30 18.74
CA ASN A 277 9.87 -14.19 20.12
C ASN A 277 8.54 -13.40 20.18
N TRP A 278 8.41 -12.32 19.39
CA TRP A 278 7.20 -11.53 19.33
C TRP A 278 6.02 -12.30 18.77
N THR A 279 6.23 -13.07 17.70
CA THR A 279 5.19 -13.91 17.10
C THR A 279 4.75 -15.07 18.00
N ASN A 280 5.62 -15.53 18.91
CA ASN A 280 5.24 -16.50 19.95
C ASN A 280 4.46 -15.86 21.10
N LYS A 281 4.69 -14.57 21.38
CA LYS A 281 4.07 -13.85 22.52
C LYS A 281 2.75 -13.20 22.15
N TYR A 282 2.65 -12.66 20.95
CA TYR A 282 1.53 -11.85 20.46
C TYR A 282 0.88 -12.49 19.22
N PRO A 283 -0.42 -12.28 18.98
CA PRO A 283 -1.13 -12.83 17.82
C PRO A 283 -0.80 -12.06 16.53
N ILE A 284 0.47 -12.06 16.13
CA ILE A 284 0.97 -11.42 14.92
C ILE A 284 0.89 -12.40 13.78
N LEU A 285 0.25 -12.01 12.66
CA LEU A 285 0.16 -12.78 11.41
C LEU A 285 1.04 -12.25 10.29
N SER A 286 1.42 -10.97 10.34
CA SER A 286 2.13 -10.31 9.25
C SER A 286 3.18 -9.35 9.77
N ILE A 287 4.38 -9.38 9.20
CA ILE A 287 5.48 -8.47 9.47
C ILE A 287 5.99 -7.92 8.13
N GLU A 288 5.86 -6.62 7.95
CA GLU A 288 6.38 -5.87 6.81
C GLU A 288 7.73 -5.26 7.17
N ASP A 289 8.69 -5.38 6.23
CA ASP A 289 10.05 -4.86 6.33
C ASP A 289 10.71 -5.09 7.69
N GLY A 290 10.63 -6.37 8.14
CA GLY A 290 11.20 -6.83 9.40
C GLY A 290 12.72 -6.76 9.47
N LEU A 291 13.40 -6.60 8.34
CA LEU A 291 14.84 -6.38 8.18
C LEU A 291 15.12 -5.37 7.06
N ASP A 292 16.35 -4.82 7.02
CA ASP A 292 16.79 -3.83 6.03
C ASP A 292 16.67 -4.35 4.58
N GLU A 293 16.37 -3.44 3.65
CA GLU A 293 16.15 -3.72 2.21
C GLU A 293 17.36 -4.35 1.50
N TYR A 294 18.56 -4.29 2.08
CA TYR A 294 19.79 -4.90 1.57
C TYR A 294 20.27 -6.10 2.38
N ASP A 295 19.65 -6.38 3.52
CA ASP A 295 20.02 -7.51 4.38
C ASP A 295 19.41 -8.85 3.92
N TRP A 296 19.71 -9.24 2.67
CA TRP A 296 19.17 -10.45 2.06
C TRP A 296 19.46 -11.73 2.86
N SER A 297 20.65 -11.80 3.48
CA SER A 297 21.03 -12.94 4.33
C SER A 297 20.21 -13.01 5.61
N GLY A 298 19.97 -11.88 6.26
CA GLY A 298 19.08 -11.78 7.41
C GLY A 298 17.64 -12.14 7.06
N TRP A 299 17.13 -11.63 5.93
CA TRP A 299 15.82 -11.99 5.40
C TRP A 299 15.68 -13.48 5.15
N LYS A 300 16.72 -14.13 4.60
CA LYS A 300 16.73 -15.58 4.42
C LYS A 300 16.63 -16.31 5.77
N TYR A 301 17.44 -15.89 6.74
CA TYR A 301 17.39 -16.45 8.08
C TYR A 301 16.01 -16.25 8.74
N LEU A 302 15.43 -15.05 8.67
CA LEU A 302 14.09 -14.77 9.18
C LEU A 302 13.03 -15.65 8.53
N THR A 303 13.07 -15.78 7.20
CA THR A 303 12.13 -16.60 6.44
C THR A 303 12.20 -18.06 6.86
N ASP A 304 13.41 -18.61 7.03
CA ASP A 304 13.61 -19.99 7.47
C ASP A 304 13.11 -20.23 8.91
N GLN A 305 13.09 -19.18 9.77
CA GLN A 305 12.66 -19.31 11.15
C GLN A 305 11.14 -19.25 11.35
N ILE A 306 10.44 -18.38 10.62
CA ILE A 306 9.02 -18.12 10.88
C ILE A 306 8.15 -18.02 9.63
N GLY A 307 8.70 -18.07 8.41
CA GLY A 307 7.98 -17.85 7.17
C GLY A 307 6.93 -18.92 6.82
N ASP A 308 6.94 -20.07 7.50
CA ASP A 308 5.91 -21.10 7.37
C ASP A 308 4.59 -20.74 8.10
N LYS A 309 4.65 -19.82 9.07
CA LYS A 309 3.52 -19.43 9.94
C LYS A 309 3.16 -17.96 9.86
N ILE A 310 4.11 -17.11 9.47
CA ILE A 310 3.98 -15.67 9.47
C ILE A 310 4.13 -15.14 8.05
N GLN A 311 3.23 -14.25 7.65
CA GLN A 311 3.39 -13.49 6.43
C GLN A 311 4.56 -12.52 6.59
N LEU A 312 5.59 -12.69 5.78
CA LEU A 312 6.76 -11.82 5.73
C LEU A 312 6.70 -10.99 4.45
N VAL A 313 6.47 -9.70 4.62
CA VAL A 313 6.14 -8.78 3.53
C VAL A 313 7.35 -7.93 3.17
N GLY A 314 7.74 -7.95 1.92
CA GLY A 314 8.73 -7.00 1.39
C GLY A 314 8.06 -5.80 0.74
N ASP A 315 8.20 -4.59 1.34
CA ASP A 315 7.88 -3.31 0.72
C ASP A 315 9.13 -2.69 0.11
N ASP A 316 10.05 -2.20 0.93
CA ASP A 316 11.32 -1.63 0.47
C ASP A 316 12.26 -2.71 -0.10
N LEU A 317 12.13 -3.94 0.39
CA LEU A 317 12.85 -5.09 -0.16
C LEU A 317 12.55 -5.32 -1.63
N PHE A 318 11.29 -5.24 -2.06
CA PHE A 318 10.85 -5.59 -3.42
C PHE A 318 10.45 -4.39 -4.28
N VAL A 319 10.04 -3.27 -3.70
CA VAL A 319 9.63 -2.00 -4.36
C VAL A 319 8.67 -2.20 -5.53
N THR A 320 7.73 -3.17 -5.41
CA THR A 320 6.80 -3.55 -6.50
C THR A 320 7.51 -3.91 -7.82
N ASN A 321 8.78 -4.32 -7.76
CA ASN A 321 9.64 -4.55 -8.91
C ASN A 321 9.81 -6.06 -9.17
N VAL A 322 9.46 -6.51 -10.38
CA VAL A 322 9.53 -7.93 -10.78
C VAL A 322 10.94 -8.52 -10.68
N LYS A 323 12.01 -7.74 -10.92
CA LYS A 323 13.39 -8.25 -10.85
C LYS A 323 13.80 -8.54 -9.39
N ARG A 324 13.45 -7.62 -8.47
CA ARG A 324 13.74 -7.80 -7.03
C ARG A 324 12.87 -8.90 -6.42
N LEU A 325 11.59 -8.96 -6.81
CA LEU A 325 10.69 -10.03 -6.40
C LEU A 325 11.17 -11.40 -6.91
N GLN A 326 11.61 -11.49 -8.17
CA GLN A 326 12.16 -12.74 -8.73
C GLN A 326 13.38 -13.21 -7.94
N ARG A 327 14.28 -12.29 -7.56
CA ARG A 327 15.41 -12.64 -6.68
C ARG A 327 14.92 -13.21 -5.33
N GLY A 328 13.94 -12.60 -4.71
CA GLY A 328 13.37 -13.11 -3.44
C GLY A 328 12.79 -14.52 -3.61
N ILE A 329 12.09 -14.77 -4.70
CA ILE A 329 11.54 -16.08 -5.05
C ILE A 329 12.66 -17.12 -5.24
N ASP A 330 13.67 -16.79 -6.04
CA ASP A 330 14.78 -17.71 -6.36
C ASP A 330 15.62 -18.06 -5.12
N GLU A 331 15.77 -17.11 -4.19
CA GLU A 331 16.53 -17.29 -2.95
C GLU A 331 15.66 -17.80 -1.78
N GLY A 332 14.32 -17.90 -1.96
CA GLY A 332 13.38 -18.31 -0.90
C GLY A 332 13.32 -17.33 0.26
N ILE A 333 13.18 -16.04 -0.06
CA ILE A 333 13.22 -14.90 0.87
C ILE A 333 11.86 -14.23 0.90
N ALA A 334 11.32 -13.98 2.10
CA ALA A 334 9.97 -13.50 2.34
C ALA A 334 8.90 -14.46 1.78
N ASN A 335 7.63 -14.08 1.78
CA ASN A 335 6.52 -14.87 1.23
C ASN A 335 5.33 -13.99 0.81
N SER A 336 5.54 -12.68 0.80
CA SER A 336 4.56 -11.68 0.42
C SER A 336 5.22 -10.42 -0.13
N ILE A 337 4.52 -9.71 -1.00
CA ILE A 337 4.92 -8.41 -1.53
C ILE A 337 3.89 -7.34 -1.18
N LEU A 338 4.34 -6.16 -0.77
CA LEU A 338 3.52 -4.96 -0.74
C LEU A 338 3.52 -4.31 -2.13
N VAL A 339 2.33 -4.02 -2.64
CA VAL A 339 2.14 -3.47 -3.99
C VAL A 339 1.71 -2.02 -3.89
N LYS A 340 2.61 -1.12 -4.25
CA LYS A 340 2.38 0.33 -4.35
C LYS A 340 2.46 0.74 -5.81
N VAL A 341 1.34 1.11 -6.40
CA VAL A 341 1.24 1.38 -7.86
C VAL A 341 2.24 2.42 -8.36
N ASN A 342 2.56 3.43 -7.53
CA ASN A 342 3.50 4.49 -7.90
C ASN A 342 4.98 4.13 -7.73
N LYS A 343 5.32 3.02 -7.04
CA LYS A 343 6.71 2.54 -6.94
C LYS A 343 7.26 2.01 -8.27
N ILE A 344 6.35 1.59 -9.18
CA ILE A 344 6.71 1.07 -10.51
C ILE A 344 6.23 1.97 -11.64
N GLY A 345 5.03 2.56 -11.58
CA GLY A 345 4.59 3.67 -12.42
C GLY A 345 3.71 3.34 -13.60
N THR A 346 3.26 2.08 -13.79
CA THR A 346 2.17 1.72 -14.72
C THR A 346 1.29 0.62 -14.11
N LEU A 347 0.04 0.54 -14.58
CA LEU A 347 -0.89 -0.53 -14.20
C LEU A 347 -0.39 -1.89 -14.68
N THR A 348 0.12 -1.96 -15.91
CA THR A 348 0.66 -3.20 -16.49
C THR A 348 1.79 -3.78 -15.64
N GLU A 349 2.81 -2.98 -15.30
CA GLU A 349 3.93 -3.46 -14.45
C GLU A 349 3.47 -3.83 -13.04
N THR A 350 2.47 -3.12 -12.51
CA THR A 350 1.85 -3.45 -11.22
C THR A 350 1.19 -4.84 -11.27
N ILE A 351 0.39 -5.11 -12.31
CA ILE A 351 -0.28 -6.40 -12.51
C ILE A 351 0.76 -7.51 -12.75
N ASP A 352 1.84 -7.23 -13.50
CA ASP A 352 2.93 -8.18 -13.71
C ASP A 352 3.58 -8.62 -12.37
N SER A 353 3.80 -7.65 -11.45
CA SER A 353 4.34 -7.94 -10.12
C SER A 353 3.39 -8.79 -9.27
N ILE A 354 2.08 -8.50 -9.30
CA ILE A 354 1.04 -9.27 -8.61
C ILE A 354 0.98 -10.71 -9.15
N ASN A 355 0.99 -10.84 -10.47
CA ASN A 355 0.94 -12.15 -11.14
C ASN A 355 2.18 -12.99 -10.81
N LEU A 356 3.37 -12.40 -10.85
CA LEU A 356 4.61 -13.09 -10.48
C LEU A 356 4.56 -13.59 -9.04
N ALA A 357 4.11 -12.76 -8.10
CA ALA A 357 3.92 -13.15 -6.70
C ALA A 357 2.96 -14.34 -6.58
N THR A 358 1.76 -14.22 -7.15
CA THR A 358 0.70 -15.22 -7.06
C THR A 358 1.12 -16.56 -7.67
N GLN A 359 1.78 -16.57 -8.84
CA GLN A 359 2.26 -17.76 -9.53
C GLN A 359 3.33 -18.51 -8.72
N ASN A 360 4.03 -17.83 -7.83
CA ASN A 360 5.07 -18.39 -6.96
C ASN A 360 4.61 -18.56 -5.50
N SER A 361 3.30 -18.58 -5.25
CA SER A 361 2.70 -18.77 -3.91
C SER A 361 3.03 -17.67 -2.89
N TYR A 362 3.49 -16.52 -3.33
CA TYR A 362 3.57 -15.31 -2.50
C TYR A 362 2.20 -14.66 -2.42
N THR A 363 1.83 -14.19 -1.26
CA THR A 363 0.68 -13.30 -1.11
C THR A 363 1.05 -11.90 -1.60
N ASN A 364 0.06 -11.09 -1.91
CA ASN A 364 0.25 -9.69 -2.27
C ASN A 364 -0.75 -8.82 -1.50
N ILE A 365 -0.30 -7.63 -1.11
CA ILE A 365 -1.07 -6.66 -0.36
C ILE A 365 -1.14 -5.39 -1.19
N ILE A 366 -2.33 -5.00 -1.61
CA ILE A 366 -2.50 -3.72 -2.31
C ILE A 366 -2.44 -2.59 -1.30
N SER A 367 -1.57 -1.61 -1.53
CA SER A 367 -1.25 -0.60 -0.54
C SER A 367 -1.42 0.83 -1.03
N HIS A 368 -1.83 1.69 -0.11
CA HIS A 368 -1.79 3.14 -0.22
C HIS A 368 -0.36 3.70 -0.10
N ARG A 369 -0.24 5.03 -0.13
CA ARG A 369 0.96 5.78 0.27
C ARG A 369 0.61 6.76 1.41
N SER A 370 1.63 7.36 2.02
CA SER A 370 1.44 8.38 3.06
C SER A 370 0.72 9.63 2.55
N GLY A 371 1.05 10.10 1.35
CA GLY A 371 0.31 11.14 0.63
C GLY A 371 -0.71 10.52 -0.32
N GLU A 372 -1.99 10.58 0.05
CA GLU A 372 -3.11 10.03 -0.73
C GLU A 372 -4.04 11.10 -1.27
N THR A 373 -4.97 10.70 -2.13
CA THR A 373 -6.09 11.48 -2.62
C THR A 373 -7.40 10.73 -2.33
N GLU A 374 -8.54 11.26 -2.76
CA GLU A 374 -9.81 10.52 -2.73
C GLU A 374 -9.93 9.44 -3.84
N ASP A 375 -8.93 9.29 -4.70
CA ASP A 375 -8.89 8.21 -5.69
C ASP A 375 -8.98 6.85 -4.99
N ALA A 376 -9.84 5.97 -5.48
CA ALA A 376 -10.13 4.67 -4.89
C ALA A 376 -9.70 3.48 -5.76
N THR A 377 -8.92 3.72 -6.81
CA THR A 377 -8.48 2.71 -7.78
C THR A 377 -7.86 1.48 -7.14
N ILE A 378 -7.08 1.66 -6.04
CA ILE A 378 -6.47 0.53 -5.34
C ILE A 378 -7.48 -0.41 -4.68
N ALA A 379 -8.67 0.06 -4.33
CA ALA A 379 -9.76 -0.79 -3.84
C ALA A 379 -10.29 -1.71 -4.95
N ASP A 380 -10.55 -1.14 -6.13
CA ASP A 380 -10.93 -1.91 -7.31
C ASP A 380 -9.84 -2.91 -7.72
N LEU A 381 -8.57 -2.49 -7.71
CA LEU A 381 -7.42 -3.35 -8.03
C LEU A 381 -7.31 -4.53 -7.06
N ALA A 382 -7.52 -4.33 -5.77
CA ALA A 382 -7.47 -5.40 -4.76
C ALA A 382 -8.51 -6.49 -5.04
N VAL A 383 -9.73 -6.11 -5.42
CA VAL A 383 -10.78 -7.07 -5.78
C VAL A 383 -10.53 -7.67 -7.16
N ALA A 384 -10.12 -6.86 -8.14
CA ALA A 384 -9.81 -7.31 -9.50
C ALA A 384 -8.79 -8.45 -9.50
N MET A 385 -7.74 -8.31 -8.74
CA MET A 385 -6.66 -9.31 -8.65
C MET A 385 -6.91 -10.42 -7.63
N ASN A 386 -8.06 -10.40 -6.93
CA ASN A 386 -8.33 -11.29 -5.80
C ASN A 386 -7.16 -11.33 -4.80
N SER A 387 -6.55 -10.18 -4.54
CA SER A 387 -5.34 -10.06 -3.71
C SER A 387 -5.55 -10.54 -2.28
N GLY A 388 -6.78 -10.44 -1.79
CA GLY A 388 -7.18 -10.90 -0.47
C GLY A 388 -6.74 -10.01 0.69
N LEU A 389 -5.88 -9.00 0.46
CA LEU A 389 -5.36 -8.09 1.46
C LEU A 389 -5.26 -6.67 0.91
N ILE A 390 -5.58 -5.68 1.76
CA ILE A 390 -5.41 -4.25 1.46
C ILE A 390 -4.87 -3.51 2.67
N LYS A 391 -3.81 -2.70 2.48
CA LYS A 391 -3.26 -1.79 3.47
C LYS A 391 -3.56 -0.38 3.01
N THR A 392 -4.57 0.28 3.61
CA THR A 392 -5.01 1.60 3.17
C THR A 392 -5.33 2.55 4.33
N GLY A 393 -4.53 2.44 5.41
CA GLY A 393 -4.59 3.31 6.57
C GLY A 393 -5.65 2.90 7.58
N SER A 394 -6.00 3.83 8.46
CA SER A 394 -6.89 3.61 9.59
C SER A 394 -8.35 3.92 9.26
N ALA A 395 -9.21 3.86 10.30
CA ALA A 395 -10.64 4.19 10.23
C ALA A 395 -10.92 5.70 10.37
N SER A 396 -10.05 6.55 9.87
CA SER A 396 -10.23 8.01 9.85
C SER A 396 -9.52 8.63 8.66
N ARG A 397 -9.86 9.89 8.34
CA ARG A 397 -9.46 10.67 7.16
C ARG A 397 -10.14 10.21 5.87
N SER A 398 -10.70 11.16 5.13
CA SER A 398 -11.50 10.88 3.92
C SER A 398 -10.71 10.21 2.80
N ASP A 399 -9.41 10.52 2.69
CA ASP A 399 -8.48 9.89 1.75
C ASP A 399 -8.32 8.37 1.98
N ARG A 400 -8.44 7.92 3.23
CA ARG A 400 -8.43 6.48 3.59
C ARG A 400 -9.81 5.87 3.46
N MET A 401 -10.83 6.55 4.01
CA MET A 401 -12.21 6.08 3.95
C MET A 401 -12.74 5.94 2.53
N ALA A 402 -12.25 6.72 1.57
CA ALA A 402 -12.62 6.60 0.16
C ALA A 402 -12.42 5.17 -0.37
N LYS A 403 -11.31 4.50 -0.01
CA LYS A 403 -10.99 3.13 -0.43
C LYS A 403 -11.90 2.12 0.28
N TYR A 404 -12.12 2.26 1.59
CA TYR A 404 -13.03 1.40 2.34
C TYR A 404 -14.48 1.53 1.86
N ASN A 405 -14.94 2.75 1.60
CA ASN A 405 -16.26 2.99 1.05
C ASN A 405 -16.43 2.39 -0.36
N GLN A 406 -15.37 2.40 -1.17
CA GLN A 406 -15.39 1.75 -2.48
C GLN A 406 -15.51 0.22 -2.34
N LEU A 407 -14.80 -0.39 -1.40
CA LEU A 407 -14.93 -1.83 -1.12
C LEU A 407 -16.34 -2.21 -0.64
N LEU A 408 -17.01 -1.36 0.17
CA LEU A 408 -18.42 -1.56 0.55
C LEU A 408 -19.34 -1.53 -0.68
N ARG A 409 -19.15 -0.60 -1.62
CA ARG A 409 -19.93 -0.55 -2.87
C ARG A 409 -19.70 -1.80 -3.73
N ILE A 410 -18.43 -2.25 -3.83
CA ILE A 410 -18.09 -3.48 -4.57
C ILE A 410 -18.75 -4.70 -3.90
N GLU A 411 -18.72 -4.81 -2.57
CA GLU A 411 -19.39 -5.88 -1.84
C GLU A 411 -20.91 -5.89 -2.12
N GLU A 412 -21.55 -4.72 -2.09
CA GLU A 412 -22.99 -4.58 -2.40
C GLU A 412 -23.28 -5.00 -3.85
N GLU A 413 -22.45 -4.58 -4.82
CA GLU A 413 -22.62 -4.94 -6.23
C GLU A 413 -22.44 -6.45 -6.48
N LEU A 414 -21.46 -7.07 -5.82
CA LEU A 414 -21.23 -8.52 -5.90
C LEU A 414 -22.33 -9.33 -5.22
N GLY A 415 -22.98 -8.78 -4.19
CA GLY A 415 -24.06 -9.42 -3.44
C GLY A 415 -23.65 -10.81 -2.93
N HIS A 416 -24.44 -11.83 -3.25
CA HIS A 416 -24.20 -13.21 -2.80
C HIS A 416 -22.96 -13.87 -3.43
N THR A 417 -22.31 -13.26 -4.42
CA THR A 417 -21.07 -13.77 -5.01
C THR A 417 -19.83 -13.20 -4.33
N ALA A 418 -19.98 -12.18 -3.48
CA ALA A 418 -18.89 -11.63 -2.71
C ALA A 418 -18.29 -12.69 -1.79
N LYS A 419 -16.96 -12.76 -1.77
CA LYS A 419 -16.20 -13.64 -0.89
C LYS A 419 -15.26 -12.77 -0.05
N TYR A 420 -15.37 -12.86 1.25
CA TYR A 420 -14.37 -12.26 2.13
C TYR A 420 -13.30 -13.29 2.44
N LEU A 421 -12.01 -12.93 2.28
CA LEU A 421 -10.91 -13.89 2.50
C LEU A 421 -10.92 -14.41 3.94
N GLY A 422 -11.00 -13.51 4.92
CA GLY A 422 -11.22 -13.80 6.33
C GLY A 422 -10.45 -15.02 6.87
N ARG A 423 -11.19 -15.99 7.38
CA ARG A 423 -10.65 -17.25 7.95
C ARG A 423 -9.95 -18.16 6.93
N SER A 424 -10.04 -17.86 5.64
CA SER A 424 -9.31 -18.59 4.59
C SER A 424 -7.91 -18.02 4.32
N PHE A 425 -7.46 -17.06 5.11
CA PHE A 425 -6.12 -16.51 4.99
C PHE A 425 -5.05 -17.57 5.22
N LYS A 426 -4.05 -17.61 4.34
CA LYS A 426 -3.02 -18.69 4.25
C LYS A 426 -2.26 -18.94 5.55
N PHE A 427 -2.12 -17.95 6.42
CA PHE A 427 -1.31 -18.01 7.64
C PHE A 427 -2.15 -18.16 8.94
N LEU A 428 -3.45 -18.49 8.81
CA LEU A 428 -4.34 -18.81 9.94
C LEU A 428 -4.33 -20.28 10.30
#